data_4422683103867af276b072cd36ca2639
#
_entry.id   4422683103867af276b072cd36ca2639
#
_cell.length_a   1.000
_cell.length_b   1.000
_cell.length_c   1.000
_cell.angle_alpha   90.00
_cell.angle_beta   90.00
_cell.angle_gamma   90.00
#
_symmetry.space_group_name_H-M   'P 1'
#
loop_
_entity.id
_entity.type
_entity.pdbx_description
1 polymer ?
#
loop_
_entity_poly.entity_id
_entity_poly.type
_entity_poly.pdbx_seq_one_letter_code
_entity_poly.pdbx_strand_id
1 'polypeptide(L)'
;YLGNMYLDKIQPMQLMYLYQELSESTYIRKNIKHKLSSKTVLEHHRLLHSMLQQAVYWQMIPYNPASRVRPPKAKKPSINFYDDVQTIALIKALESEELKFRVIILLTIFTVLRRGEVLGLEWQDVDLKNSSITVRQASQYVSSIGIYTKDPKTETSNRVISIPDSITK
;
A
#
# COMPACT_ATOMS: atom_id res chain seq x y z
N TYR A 1 2.09 0.16 26.60
CA TYR A 1 3.33 0.87 26.86
C TYR A 1 3.10 2.34 27.18
N LEU A 2 2.63 3.12 26.23
CA LEU A 2 2.49 4.57 26.41
C LEU A 2 1.09 5.00 26.87
N GLY A 3 0.09 4.11 26.77
CA GLY A 3 -1.34 4.48 26.95
C GLY A 3 -1.71 4.99 28.35
N ASN A 4 -0.93 4.64 29.36
CA ASN A 4 -1.15 5.09 30.75
C ASN A 4 -0.19 6.21 31.16
N MET A 5 0.59 6.77 30.23
CA MET A 5 1.52 7.86 30.51
C MET A 5 0.91 9.21 30.12
N TYR A 6 1.12 10.20 30.97
CA TYR A 6 0.82 11.57 30.59
C TYR A 6 1.74 12.02 29.47
N LEU A 7 1.21 12.84 28.57
CA LEU A 7 1.89 13.27 27.34
C LEU A 7 3.21 14.00 27.62
N ASP A 8 3.26 14.83 28.67
CA ASP A 8 4.42 15.57 29.13
C ASP A 8 5.52 14.70 29.78
N LYS A 9 5.18 13.45 30.13
CA LYS A 9 6.10 12.46 30.71
C LYS A 9 6.71 11.51 29.70
N ILE A 10 6.28 11.57 28.43
CA ILE A 10 6.86 10.75 27.37
C ILE A 10 8.25 11.31 27.01
N GLN A 11 9.29 10.57 27.37
CA GLN A 11 10.69 10.90 27.11
C GLN A 11 11.24 10.05 25.95
N PRO A 12 12.34 10.44 25.30
CA PRO A 12 12.97 9.65 24.25
C PRO A 12 13.28 8.20 24.65
N MET A 13 13.64 7.98 25.90
CA MET A 13 13.98 6.66 26.43
C MET A 13 12.77 5.68 26.39
N GLN A 14 11.57 6.13 26.75
CA GLN A 14 10.37 5.29 26.68
C GLN A 14 10.06 4.89 25.23
N LEU A 15 10.30 5.75 24.27
CA LEU A 15 10.12 5.43 22.86
C LEU A 15 11.17 4.40 22.40
N MET A 16 12.41 4.49 22.87
CA MET A 16 13.44 3.48 22.57
C MET A 16 13.05 2.10 23.12
N TYR A 17 12.60 2.02 24.37
CA TYR A 17 12.12 0.77 24.94
C TYR A 17 10.92 0.20 24.19
N LEU A 18 9.96 1.04 23.80
CA LEU A 18 8.84 0.62 22.96
C LEU A 18 9.31 0.00 21.64
N TYR A 19 10.27 0.63 20.94
CA TYR A 19 10.75 0.10 19.66
C TYR A 19 11.53 -1.19 19.83
N GLN A 20 12.29 -1.34 20.91
CA GLN A 20 12.96 -2.59 21.25
C GLN A 20 11.92 -3.70 21.49
N GLU A 21 10.91 -3.47 22.31
CA GLU A 21 9.88 -4.46 22.59
C GLU A 21 9.06 -4.81 21.34
N LEU A 22 8.69 -3.81 20.51
CA LEU A 22 8.03 -4.09 19.25
C LEU A 22 8.90 -4.95 18.33
N SER A 23 10.22 -4.76 18.34
CA SER A 23 11.14 -5.57 17.53
C SER A 23 11.27 -7.01 18.01
N GLU A 24 11.06 -7.25 19.30
CA GLU A 24 11.09 -8.56 19.94
C GLU A 24 9.70 -9.22 19.95
N SER A 25 8.65 -8.43 19.79
CA SER A 25 7.27 -8.90 19.82
C SER A 25 6.97 -9.86 18.67
N THR A 26 6.10 -10.82 18.98
CA THR A 26 5.69 -11.82 18.02
C THR A 26 4.17 -11.91 17.95
N TYR A 27 3.66 -12.22 16.76
CA TYR A 27 2.24 -12.50 16.52
C TYR A 27 2.07 -13.84 15.81
N ILE A 28 0.91 -14.45 15.99
CA ILE A 28 0.58 -15.72 15.34
C ILE A 28 -0.31 -15.44 14.13
N ARG A 29 0.11 -15.95 12.97
CA ARG A 29 -0.68 -15.92 11.73
C ARG A 29 -0.63 -17.29 11.07
N LYS A 30 -1.76 -17.88 10.75
CA LYS A 30 -1.87 -19.24 10.19
C LYS A 30 -1.09 -20.28 11.02
N ASN A 31 -1.19 -20.22 12.34
CA ASN A 31 -0.47 -21.07 13.30
C ASN A 31 1.07 -20.97 13.23
N ILE A 32 1.61 -19.94 12.57
CA ILE A 32 3.05 -19.68 12.51
C ILE A 32 3.36 -18.41 13.31
N LYS A 33 4.40 -18.49 14.16
CA LYS A 33 4.89 -17.36 14.96
C LYS A 33 5.78 -16.47 14.09
N HIS A 34 5.40 -15.19 13.97
CA HIS A 34 6.12 -14.18 13.21
C HIS A 34 6.59 -13.06 14.12
N LYS A 35 7.78 -12.52 13.85
CA LYS A 35 8.22 -11.24 14.43
C LYS A 35 7.69 -10.06 13.62
N LEU A 36 7.51 -8.92 14.28
CA LEU A 36 7.21 -7.68 13.55
C LEU A 36 8.38 -7.32 12.64
N SER A 37 8.07 -6.89 11.43
CA SER A 37 9.10 -6.44 10.50
C SER A 37 9.70 -5.11 10.96
N SER A 38 10.98 -4.87 10.67
CA SER A 38 11.63 -3.59 10.96
C SER A 38 10.93 -2.41 10.28
N LYS A 39 10.28 -2.65 9.14
CA LYS A 39 9.42 -1.65 8.49
C LYS A 39 8.19 -1.32 9.34
N THR A 40 7.55 -2.32 9.94
CA THR A 40 6.40 -2.11 10.82
C THR A 40 6.79 -1.28 12.04
N VAL A 41 7.93 -1.58 12.67
CA VAL A 41 8.43 -0.78 13.80
C VAL A 41 8.75 0.66 13.37
N LEU A 42 9.31 0.86 12.17
CA LEU A 42 9.52 2.19 11.60
C LEU A 42 8.20 2.96 11.39
N GLU A 43 7.14 2.30 10.94
CA GLU A 43 5.82 2.95 10.79
C GLU A 43 5.23 3.37 12.15
N HIS A 44 5.44 2.57 13.22
CA HIS A 44 5.06 3.01 14.58
C HIS A 44 5.83 4.27 15.00
N HIS A 45 7.14 4.34 14.70
CA HIS A 45 7.92 5.56 14.96
C HIS A 45 7.35 6.76 14.20
N ARG A 46 7.04 6.61 12.91
CA ARG A 46 6.48 7.70 12.09
C ARG A 46 5.15 8.20 12.62
N LEU A 47 4.27 7.27 13.02
CA LEU A 47 2.98 7.61 13.60
C LEU A 47 3.16 8.39 14.91
N LEU A 48 3.95 7.87 15.84
CA LEU A 48 4.23 8.53 17.12
C LEU A 48 4.89 9.89 16.92
N HIS A 49 5.85 9.99 16.00
CA HIS A 49 6.48 11.27 15.66
C HIS A 49 5.46 12.30 15.17
N SER A 50 4.54 11.90 14.29
CA SER A 50 3.49 12.77 13.76
C SER A 50 2.52 13.21 14.86
N MET A 51 2.07 12.30 15.72
CA MET A 51 1.17 12.59 16.82
C MET A 51 1.81 13.55 17.85
N LEU A 52 3.05 13.27 18.25
CA LEU A 52 3.78 14.11 19.21
C LEU A 52 4.13 15.47 18.60
N GLN A 53 4.38 15.54 17.29
CA GLN A 53 4.58 16.81 16.61
C GLN A 53 3.30 17.66 16.61
N GLN A 54 2.14 17.02 16.44
CA GLN A 54 0.86 17.72 16.55
C GLN A 54 0.64 18.27 17.98
N ALA A 55 1.05 17.50 19.00
CA ALA A 55 0.98 17.97 20.39
C ALA A 55 1.89 19.18 20.66
N VAL A 56 3.04 19.26 19.97
CA VAL A 56 3.90 20.48 20.01
C VAL A 56 3.18 21.67 19.37
N TYR A 57 2.55 21.50 18.22
CA TYR A 57 1.77 22.57 17.55
C TYR A 57 0.62 23.05 18.41
N TRP A 58 -0.03 22.17 19.17
CA TRP A 58 -1.07 22.53 20.13
C TRP A 58 -0.52 23.07 21.45
N GLN A 59 0.80 23.22 21.58
CA GLN A 59 1.47 23.70 22.79
C GLN A 59 1.23 22.84 24.05
N MET A 60 0.86 21.56 23.85
CA MET A 60 0.68 20.60 24.93
C MET A 60 2.01 20.10 25.50
N ILE A 61 3.06 20.07 24.66
CA ILE A 61 4.43 19.72 25.04
C ILE A 61 5.40 20.70 24.37
N PRO A 62 6.55 21.01 25.00
CA PRO A 62 7.49 22.00 24.50
C PRO A 62 8.34 21.52 23.31
N TYR A 63 8.52 20.21 23.16
CA TYR A 63 9.27 19.59 22.07
C TYR A 63 8.79 18.17 21.79
N ASN A 64 9.12 17.67 20.60
CA ASN A 64 8.78 16.31 20.19
C ASN A 64 9.87 15.32 20.64
N PRO A 65 9.62 14.44 21.63
CA PRO A 65 10.60 13.47 22.10
C PRO A 65 11.02 12.46 21.03
N ALA A 66 10.14 12.14 20.04
CA ALA A 66 10.46 11.23 18.96
C ALA A 66 11.52 11.80 18.00
N SER A 67 11.68 13.12 17.91
CA SER A 67 12.73 13.75 17.10
C SER A 67 14.14 13.49 17.64
N ARG A 68 14.25 13.11 18.92
CA ARG A 68 15.52 12.80 19.59
C ARG A 68 15.85 11.31 19.59
N VAL A 69 15.00 10.47 18.99
CA VAL A 69 15.22 9.03 18.87
C VAL A 69 15.58 8.69 17.44
N ARG A 70 16.63 7.89 17.24
CA ARG A 70 16.94 7.36 15.92
C ARG A 70 15.85 6.37 15.50
N PRO A 71 15.22 6.58 14.34
CA PRO A 71 14.20 5.66 13.87
C PRO A 71 14.80 4.27 13.60
N PRO A 72 14.03 3.19 13.80
CA PRO A 72 14.45 1.84 13.46
C PRO A 72 14.86 1.74 11.98
N LYS A 73 15.99 1.11 11.70
CA LYS A 73 16.43 0.90 10.31
C LYS A 73 15.57 -0.18 9.66
N ALA A 74 14.79 0.18 8.65
CA ALA A 74 14.07 -0.80 7.83
C ALA A 74 14.98 -1.32 6.71
N LYS A 75 15.08 -2.65 6.59
CA LYS A 75 15.69 -3.27 5.41
C LYS A 75 14.79 -3.01 4.19
N LYS A 76 15.36 -2.48 3.12
CA LYS A 76 14.66 -2.42 1.84
C LYS A 76 14.47 -3.85 1.34
N PRO A 77 13.24 -4.31 1.05
CA PRO A 77 13.05 -5.60 0.42
C PRO A 77 13.69 -5.57 -0.97
N SER A 78 14.32 -6.67 -1.37
CA SER A 78 14.65 -6.87 -2.78
C SER A 78 13.33 -7.00 -3.55
N ILE A 79 13.16 -6.18 -4.57
CA ILE A 79 12.01 -6.27 -5.46
C ILE A 79 12.42 -7.25 -6.56
N ASN A 80 11.75 -8.41 -6.60
CA ASN A 80 11.86 -9.32 -7.73
C ASN A 80 10.84 -8.89 -8.79
N PHE A 81 11.31 -8.61 -9.97
CA PHE A 81 10.49 -8.35 -11.17
C PHE A 81 10.79 -9.41 -12.22
N TYR A 82 9.81 -9.68 -13.06
CA TYR A 82 10.03 -10.58 -14.19
C TYR A 82 10.91 -9.91 -15.24
N ASP A 83 11.86 -10.68 -15.76
CA ASP A 83 12.58 -10.30 -16.98
C ASP A 83 11.73 -10.55 -18.23
N ASP A 84 12.26 -10.21 -19.40
CA ASP A 84 11.53 -10.35 -20.67
C ASP A 84 11.15 -11.81 -20.94
N VAL A 85 12.06 -12.77 -20.65
CA VAL A 85 11.82 -14.20 -20.86
C VAL A 85 10.70 -14.69 -19.95
N GLN A 86 10.74 -14.31 -18.69
CA GLN A 86 9.71 -14.65 -17.70
C GLN A 86 8.37 -14.00 -18.04
N THR A 87 8.39 -12.77 -18.54
CA THR A 87 7.16 -12.06 -18.95
C THR A 87 6.52 -12.74 -20.16
N ILE A 88 7.30 -13.14 -21.17
CA ILE A 88 6.80 -13.90 -22.32
C ILE A 88 6.23 -15.26 -21.87
N ALA A 89 6.92 -15.96 -20.99
CA ALA A 89 6.43 -17.23 -20.44
C ALA A 89 5.11 -17.06 -19.66
N LEU A 90 4.97 -15.98 -18.88
CA LEU A 90 3.74 -15.63 -18.19
C LEU A 90 2.59 -15.40 -19.18
N ILE A 91 2.81 -14.56 -20.21
CA ILE A 91 1.79 -14.27 -21.22
C ILE A 91 1.33 -15.55 -21.91
N LYS A 92 2.27 -16.44 -22.28
CA LYS A 92 1.93 -17.72 -22.89
C LYS A 92 1.14 -18.65 -21.94
N ALA A 93 1.48 -18.66 -20.66
CA ALA A 93 0.72 -19.44 -19.67
C ALA A 93 -0.72 -18.94 -19.50
N LEU A 94 -0.96 -17.65 -19.70
CA LEU A 94 -2.30 -17.07 -19.62
C LEU A 94 -3.24 -17.52 -20.75
N GLU A 95 -2.74 -18.08 -21.83
CA GLU A 95 -3.59 -18.59 -22.94
C GLU A 95 -4.48 -19.74 -22.49
N SER A 96 -4.09 -20.52 -21.47
CA SER A 96 -4.86 -21.61 -20.90
C SER A 96 -5.80 -21.20 -19.76
N GLU A 97 -5.74 -19.95 -19.31
CA GLU A 97 -6.53 -19.45 -18.19
C GLU A 97 -7.92 -18.94 -18.62
N GLU A 98 -8.86 -18.89 -17.67
CA GLU A 98 -10.16 -18.28 -17.90
C GLU A 98 -10.02 -16.83 -18.39
N LEU A 99 -10.87 -16.44 -19.34
CA LEU A 99 -10.84 -15.13 -19.98
C LEU A 99 -10.74 -13.95 -18.97
N LYS A 100 -11.51 -14.03 -17.88
CA LYS A 100 -11.51 -12.97 -16.85
C LYS A 100 -10.13 -12.74 -16.21
N PHE A 101 -9.40 -13.81 -15.90
CA PHE A 101 -8.07 -13.71 -15.30
C PHE A 101 -7.05 -13.27 -16.32
N ARG A 102 -7.14 -13.80 -17.55
CA ARG A 102 -6.30 -13.39 -18.66
C ARG A 102 -6.40 -11.89 -18.91
N VAL A 103 -7.62 -11.35 -19.05
CA VAL A 103 -7.86 -9.91 -19.27
C VAL A 103 -7.32 -9.07 -18.12
N ILE A 104 -7.61 -9.42 -16.86
CA ILE A 104 -7.14 -8.66 -15.69
C ILE A 104 -5.62 -8.58 -15.66
N ILE A 105 -4.93 -9.71 -15.88
CA ILE A 105 -3.47 -9.76 -15.81
C ILE A 105 -2.85 -9.01 -16.99
N LEU A 106 -3.33 -9.21 -18.21
CA LEU A 106 -2.84 -8.49 -19.39
C LEU A 106 -3.04 -6.98 -19.24
N LEU A 107 -4.22 -6.52 -18.82
CA LEU A 107 -4.46 -5.11 -18.53
C LEU A 107 -3.45 -4.59 -17.50
N THR A 108 -3.20 -5.34 -16.42
CA THR A 108 -2.26 -4.91 -15.38
C THR A 108 -0.83 -4.79 -15.93
N ILE A 109 -0.38 -5.74 -16.76
CA ILE A 109 0.96 -5.73 -17.36
C ILE A 109 1.13 -4.51 -18.28
N PHE A 110 0.19 -4.28 -19.19
CA PHE A 110 0.35 -3.28 -20.25
C PHE A 110 -0.04 -1.86 -19.83
N THR A 111 -0.96 -1.70 -18.87
CA THR A 111 -1.45 -0.39 -18.47
C THR A 111 -0.88 0.12 -17.15
N VAL A 112 -0.20 -0.75 -16.40
CA VAL A 112 0.34 -0.44 -15.05
C VAL A 112 -0.75 0.12 -14.11
N LEU A 113 -2.00 -0.29 -14.31
CA LEU A 113 -3.12 0.07 -13.46
C LEU A 113 -2.94 -0.51 -12.05
N ARG A 114 -3.31 0.28 -11.04
CA ARG A 114 -3.40 -0.26 -9.68
C ARG A 114 -4.54 -1.26 -9.59
N ARG A 115 -4.39 -2.27 -8.73
CA ARG A 115 -5.44 -3.30 -8.53
C ARG A 115 -6.85 -2.71 -8.36
N GLY A 116 -6.99 -1.67 -7.56
CA GLY A 116 -8.28 -1.02 -7.34
C GLY A 116 -8.83 -0.32 -8.58
N GLU A 117 -7.98 0.23 -9.41
CA GLU A 117 -8.36 0.86 -10.67
C GLU A 117 -8.87 -0.20 -11.67
N VAL A 118 -8.16 -1.34 -11.80
CA VAL A 118 -8.62 -2.46 -12.64
C VAL A 118 -9.98 -2.98 -12.19
N LEU A 119 -10.18 -3.16 -10.86
CA LEU A 119 -11.45 -3.62 -10.29
C LEU A 119 -12.58 -2.59 -10.34
N GLY A 120 -12.23 -1.33 -10.56
CA GLY A 120 -13.18 -0.22 -10.70
C GLY A 120 -13.55 0.12 -12.13
N LEU A 121 -12.98 -0.56 -13.14
CA LEU A 121 -13.31 -0.31 -14.54
C LEU A 121 -14.74 -0.73 -14.86
N GLU A 122 -15.42 0.11 -15.61
CA GLU A 122 -16.73 -0.13 -16.18
C GLU A 122 -16.68 -0.05 -17.71
N TRP A 123 -17.65 -0.60 -18.41
CA TRP A 123 -17.67 -0.58 -19.88
C TRP A 123 -17.67 0.84 -20.46
N GLN A 124 -18.24 1.80 -19.77
CA GLN A 124 -18.20 3.21 -20.19
C GLN A 124 -16.80 3.83 -20.13
N ASP A 125 -15.87 3.18 -19.42
CA ASP A 125 -14.47 3.64 -19.30
C ASP A 125 -13.58 3.08 -20.41
N VAL A 126 -14.10 2.13 -21.22
CA VAL A 126 -13.35 1.39 -22.24
C VAL A 126 -13.77 1.85 -23.64
N ASP A 127 -12.86 2.46 -24.35
CA ASP A 127 -13.04 2.82 -25.77
C ASP A 127 -12.24 1.86 -26.65
N LEU A 128 -12.92 0.82 -27.16
CA LEU A 128 -12.29 -0.18 -28.04
C LEU A 128 -11.94 0.39 -29.42
N LYS A 129 -12.62 1.46 -29.88
CA LYS A 129 -12.34 2.06 -31.17
C LYS A 129 -11.01 2.83 -31.17
N ASN A 130 -10.75 3.52 -30.06
CA ASN A 130 -9.53 4.31 -29.89
C ASN A 130 -8.49 3.55 -29.05
N SER A 131 -8.72 2.27 -28.73
CA SER A 131 -7.82 1.43 -27.92
C SER A 131 -7.39 2.15 -26.64
N SER A 132 -8.35 2.67 -25.86
CA SER A 132 -8.06 3.46 -24.67
C SER A 132 -8.98 3.14 -23.51
N ILE A 133 -8.45 3.38 -22.28
CA ILE A 133 -9.18 3.23 -21.03
C ILE A 133 -9.08 4.55 -20.26
N THR A 134 -10.22 5.00 -19.73
CA THR A 134 -10.28 6.16 -18.83
C THR A 134 -10.30 5.67 -17.39
N VAL A 135 -9.31 6.04 -16.59
CA VAL A 135 -9.25 5.73 -15.16
C VAL A 135 -9.93 6.84 -14.40
N ARG A 136 -11.10 6.60 -13.83
CA ARG A 136 -11.88 7.59 -13.08
C ARG A 136 -12.25 7.15 -11.66
N GLN A 137 -12.04 5.89 -11.32
CA GLN A 137 -12.42 5.35 -10.01
C GLN A 137 -11.57 4.13 -9.63
N ALA A 138 -11.67 3.74 -8.36
CA ALA A 138 -11.04 2.53 -7.86
C ALA A 138 -11.98 1.79 -6.91
N SER A 139 -12.10 0.48 -7.07
CA SER A 139 -12.94 -0.38 -6.24
C SER A 139 -12.09 -1.29 -5.34
N GLN A 140 -12.59 -1.52 -4.14
CA GLN A 140 -11.99 -2.46 -3.18
C GLN A 140 -13.08 -3.18 -2.39
N TYR A 141 -12.76 -4.37 -1.91
CA TYR A 141 -13.62 -5.08 -0.98
C TYR A 141 -13.23 -4.73 0.46
N VAL A 142 -14.22 -4.30 1.23
CA VAL A 142 -14.09 -4.03 2.66
C VAL A 142 -15.04 -4.96 3.40
N SER A 143 -14.52 -5.77 4.33
CA SER A 143 -15.30 -6.83 5.00
C SER A 143 -16.56 -6.34 5.72
N SER A 144 -16.57 -5.10 6.20
CA SER A 144 -17.70 -4.50 6.93
C SER A 144 -18.79 -3.91 6.02
N ILE A 145 -18.46 -3.53 4.77
CA ILE A 145 -19.38 -2.81 3.87
C ILE A 145 -19.49 -3.42 2.46
N GLY A 146 -18.71 -4.48 2.17
CA GLY A 146 -18.69 -5.12 0.85
C GLY A 146 -17.83 -4.39 -0.17
N ILE A 147 -18.29 -4.33 -1.43
CA ILE A 147 -17.58 -3.61 -2.50
C ILE A 147 -17.77 -2.11 -2.27
N TYR A 148 -16.65 -1.41 -2.15
CA TYR A 148 -16.61 0.04 -1.99
C TYR A 148 -15.86 0.67 -3.15
N THR A 149 -16.55 1.48 -3.93
CA THR A 149 -15.97 2.26 -5.04
C THR A 149 -15.74 3.70 -4.58
N LYS A 150 -14.59 4.22 -4.90
CA LYS A 150 -14.15 5.55 -4.49
C LYS A 150 -13.61 6.31 -5.69
N ASP A 151 -13.98 7.59 -5.77
CA ASP A 151 -13.34 8.51 -6.70
C ASP A 151 -11.85 8.64 -6.43
N PRO A 152 -11.04 8.98 -7.43
CA PRO A 152 -9.62 9.21 -7.25
C PRO A 152 -9.36 10.27 -6.19
N LYS A 153 -8.30 10.11 -5.42
CA LYS A 153 -7.94 11.06 -4.33
C LYS A 153 -7.60 12.46 -4.83
N THR A 154 -7.28 12.63 -6.10
CA THR A 154 -6.90 13.90 -6.73
C THR A 154 -7.46 13.93 -8.15
N GLU A 155 -7.80 15.13 -8.65
CA GLU A 155 -8.24 15.33 -10.04
C GLU A 155 -7.22 14.83 -11.05
N THR A 156 -5.92 14.95 -10.73
CA THR A 156 -4.81 14.43 -11.58
C THR A 156 -4.76 12.91 -11.66
N SER A 157 -5.57 12.19 -10.88
CA SER A 157 -5.67 10.72 -10.97
C SER A 157 -6.60 10.27 -12.10
N ASN A 158 -7.46 11.16 -12.62
CA ASN A 158 -8.23 10.90 -13.83
C ASN A 158 -7.28 10.97 -15.03
N ARG A 159 -7.15 9.85 -15.74
CA ARG A 159 -6.23 9.76 -16.88
C ARG A 159 -6.74 8.79 -17.91
N VAL A 160 -6.39 9.03 -19.16
CA VAL A 160 -6.62 8.12 -20.27
C VAL A 160 -5.32 7.36 -20.54
N ILE A 161 -5.43 6.06 -20.72
CA ILE A 161 -4.32 5.15 -20.98
C ILE A 161 -4.61 4.44 -22.30
N SER A 162 -3.65 4.41 -23.21
CA SER A 162 -3.73 3.59 -24.43
C SER A 162 -3.51 2.12 -24.10
N ILE A 163 -4.29 1.25 -24.74
CA ILE A 163 -4.16 -0.20 -24.66
C ILE A 163 -3.60 -0.72 -26.00
N PRO A 164 -2.69 -1.72 -25.96
CA PRO A 164 -2.23 -2.37 -27.18
C PRO A 164 -3.39 -3.10 -27.89
N ASP A 165 -3.37 -3.08 -29.21
CA ASP A 165 -4.38 -3.76 -30.04
C ASP A 165 -4.48 -5.28 -29.78
N SER A 166 -3.40 -5.86 -29.25
CA SER A 166 -3.38 -7.28 -28.84
C SER A 166 -4.31 -7.62 -27.67
N ILE A 167 -4.82 -6.61 -26.95
CA ILE A 167 -5.77 -6.79 -25.84
C ILE A 167 -7.20 -6.47 -26.26
N THR A 168 -7.37 -5.66 -27.30
CA THR A 168 -8.70 -5.24 -27.80
C THR A 168 -9.31 -6.20 -28.82
N LYS A 169 -8.52 -7.15 -29.31
CA LYS A 169 -8.92 -8.26 -30.18
C LYS A 169 -9.14 -9.54 -29.40
#